data_ea20f2fdfa486fcb4fe81229ba8ea3af
#
_entry.id   ea20f2fdfa486fcb4fe81229ba8ea3af
#
_cell.length_a   1.000
_cell.length_b   1.000
_cell.length_c   1.000
_cell.angle_alpha   90.00
_cell.angle_beta   90.00
_cell.angle_gamma   90.00
#
_symmetry.space_group_name_H-M   'P 1'
#
loop_
_entity.id
_entity.type
_entity.pdbx_description
1 polymer ?
#
loop_
_entity_poly.entity_id
_entity_poly.type
_entity_poly.pdbx_seq_one_letter_code
_entity_poly.pdbx_strand_id
1 'polypeptide(L)'
;QAMLDKWLAGDYYKRTKGVGDCTVTIPPPNVTGKLHMGHATDDSIQDAIIRMARMRGKSTRWVLGTDHAGIATQMLVERQIEAQGQNRHDLGREKFRLEIGRDKFVDACWDWTHEYGGIIVEQIKRMGCSVDFDNERFTMDEDYAQAVRKVFCDWYHDGLIYRGKRIVNWCPNCTTAISDDEAEYKDEKGHLWHLRYPLTEPVNGQDYIVVATTRPETMLGDTGVAVSP
;
A
#
# COMPACT_ATOMS: atom_id res chain seq x y z
N GLN A 1 19.77 16.40 23.03
CA GLN A 1 20.75 15.66 22.21
C GLN A 1 21.65 14.76 23.11
N ALA A 2 22.38 15.25 24.08
CA ALA A 2 23.29 14.46 24.91
C ALA A 2 22.65 13.23 25.58
N MET A 3 21.37 13.31 25.99
CA MET A 3 20.64 12.18 26.55
C MET A 3 20.33 11.13 25.49
N LEU A 4 19.90 11.55 24.28
CA LEU A 4 19.67 10.65 23.14
C LEU A 4 20.96 9.93 22.75
N ASP A 5 22.06 10.65 22.63
CA ASP A 5 23.37 10.07 22.31
C ASP A 5 23.79 9.00 23.34
N LYS A 6 23.55 9.26 24.62
CA LYS A 6 23.77 8.30 25.69
C LYS A 6 22.91 7.04 25.55
N TRP A 7 21.65 7.20 25.20
CA TRP A 7 20.74 6.05 24.99
C TRP A 7 21.12 5.22 23.77
N LEU A 8 21.47 5.87 22.67
CA LEU A 8 21.92 5.16 21.45
C LEU A 8 23.24 4.41 21.68
N ALA A 9 24.18 5.01 22.42
CA ALA A 9 25.45 4.36 22.74
C ALA A 9 25.35 3.20 23.75
N GLY A 10 24.26 3.12 24.50
CA GLY A 10 24.13 2.20 25.63
C GLY A 10 23.36 0.91 25.37
N ASP A 11 23.03 0.60 24.11
CA ASP A 11 22.25 -0.59 23.70
C ASP A 11 20.87 -0.74 24.40
N TYR A 12 20.34 0.35 24.97
CA TYR A 12 19.09 0.32 25.75
C TYR A 12 17.86 -0.08 24.91
N TYR A 13 17.94 0.03 23.61
CA TYR A 13 16.82 -0.18 22.70
C TYR A 13 16.84 -1.56 22.03
N LYS A 14 17.92 -2.31 22.18
CA LYS A 14 18.03 -3.67 21.70
C LYS A 14 17.09 -4.61 22.46
N ARG A 15 16.87 -5.79 21.92
CA ARG A 15 16.07 -6.82 22.58
C ARG A 15 16.62 -7.11 23.98
N THR A 16 15.79 -6.91 24.99
CA THR A 16 16.16 -7.17 26.39
C THR A 16 15.82 -8.62 26.78
N LYS A 17 16.57 -9.18 27.72
CA LYS A 17 16.21 -10.42 28.41
C LYS A 17 15.23 -10.07 29.53
N GLY A 18 14.10 -10.80 29.62
CA GLY A 18 13.08 -10.55 30.65
C GLY A 18 12.09 -11.69 30.73
N VAL A 19 11.09 -11.57 31.58
CA VAL A 19 10.02 -12.54 31.76
C VAL A 19 8.82 -12.17 30.86
N GLY A 20 8.48 -13.07 29.95
CA GLY A 20 7.47 -12.83 28.93
C GLY A 20 7.93 -11.90 27.81
N ASP A 21 7.27 -11.97 26.68
CA ASP A 21 7.63 -11.19 25.49
C ASP A 21 6.65 -10.02 25.27
N CYS A 22 7.20 -8.89 24.83
CA CYS A 22 6.43 -7.76 24.32
C CYS A 22 7.11 -7.27 23.03
N THR A 23 6.58 -7.67 21.89
CA THR A 23 7.05 -7.24 20.59
C THR A 23 6.03 -6.31 19.95
N VAL A 24 6.48 -5.15 19.49
CA VAL A 24 5.71 -4.19 18.73
C VAL A 24 6.40 -4.01 17.37
N THR A 25 5.61 -3.94 16.33
CA THR A 25 6.08 -3.63 14.98
C THR A 25 5.56 -2.26 14.60
N ILE A 26 6.44 -1.34 14.25
CA ILE A 26 6.03 -0.03 13.73
C ILE A 26 5.23 -0.25 12.43
N PRO A 27 4.11 0.44 12.20
CA PRO A 27 3.56 0.55 10.86
C PRO A 27 4.62 1.19 9.96
N PRO A 28 5.19 0.48 8.98
CA PRO A 28 6.37 0.97 8.28
C PRO A 28 6.03 2.21 7.46
N PRO A 29 6.63 3.37 7.75
CA PRO A 29 6.38 4.57 6.96
C PRO A 29 6.79 4.40 5.50
N ASN A 30 5.96 4.91 4.60
CA ASN A 30 6.24 4.95 3.18
C ASN A 30 7.42 5.88 2.88
N VAL A 31 8.37 5.45 2.04
CA VAL A 31 9.51 6.28 1.60
C VAL A 31 9.08 7.35 0.58
N THR A 32 7.90 7.92 0.76
CA THR A 32 7.32 8.95 -0.12
C THR A 32 7.63 10.37 0.34
N GLY A 33 8.26 10.54 1.51
CA GLY A 33 8.60 11.85 2.04
C GLY A 33 9.00 11.82 3.51
N LYS A 34 8.92 12.99 4.15
CA LYS A 34 9.21 13.15 5.58
C LYS A 34 8.02 12.72 6.43
N LEU A 35 8.29 12.32 7.67
CA LEU A 35 7.25 12.03 8.65
C LEU A 35 6.40 13.28 8.96
N HIS A 36 5.14 13.06 9.29
CA HIS A 36 4.20 14.10 9.73
C HIS A 36 3.68 13.81 11.14
N MET A 37 2.87 14.71 11.69
CA MET A 37 2.37 14.61 13.07
C MET A 37 1.59 13.31 13.35
N GLY A 38 0.94 12.73 12.35
CA GLY A 38 0.26 11.43 12.48
C GLY A 38 1.24 10.31 12.85
N HIS A 39 2.37 10.23 12.15
CA HIS A 39 3.45 9.28 12.49
C HIS A 39 4.00 9.54 13.90
N ALA A 40 4.25 10.81 14.25
CA ALA A 40 4.76 11.15 15.58
C ALA A 40 3.80 10.74 16.71
N THR A 41 2.49 10.86 16.50
CA THR A 41 1.47 10.42 17.45
C THR A 41 1.48 8.91 17.63
N ASP A 42 1.47 8.17 16.52
CA ASP A 42 1.48 6.72 16.51
C ASP A 42 2.73 6.16 17.17
N ASP A 43 3.91 6.64 16.77
CA ASP A 43 5.19 6.24 17.33
C ASP A 43 5.30 6.56 18.82
N SER A 44 4.77 7.70 19.27
CA SER A 44 4.79 8.07 20.69
C SER A 44 3.96 7.13 21.56
N ILE A 45 2.80 6.67 21.05
CA ILE A 45 1.96 5.71 21.76
C ILE A 45 2.67 4.36 21.86
N GLN A 46 3.26 3.88 20.79
CA GLN A 46 4.00 2.63 20.75
C GLN A 46 5.23 2.69 21.67
N ASP A 47 5.97 3.80 21.66
CA ASP A 47 7.13 4.01 22.51
C ASP A 47 6.76 3.97 24.00
N ALA A 48 5.65 4.59 24.39
CA ALA A 48 5.15 4.53 25.75
C ALA A 48 4.85 3.08 26.20
N ILE A 49 4.23 2.28 25.33
CA ILE A 49 3.91 0.87 25.61
C ILE A 49 5.20 0.06 25.80
N ILE A 50 6.17 0.21 24.90
CA ILE A 50 7.44 -0.52 24.96
C ILE A 50 8.26 -0.11 26.18
N ARG A 51 8.34 1.18 26.49
CA ARG A 51 9.04 1.68 27.69
C ARG A 51 8.41 1.14 28.96
N MET A 52 7.08 1.15 29.04
CA MET A 52 6.37 0.57 30.19
C MET A 52 6.66 -0.93 30.31
N ALA A 53 6.67 -1.68 29.22
CA ALA A 53 7.00 -3.10 29.22
C ALA A 53 8.44 -3.37 29.72
N ARG A 54 9.43 -2.56 29.28
CA ARG A 54 10.82 -2.64 29.80
C ARG A 54 10.88 -2.36 31.30
N MET A 55 10.19 -1.33 31.76
CA MET A 55 10.16 -0.99 33.20
C MET A 55 9.51 -2.11 34.03
N ARG A 56 8.62 -2.91 33.44
CA ARG A 56 8.03 -4.09 34.08
C ARG A 56 8.90 -5.35 33.98
N GLY A 57 10.12 -5.26 33.43
CA GLY A 57 11.05 -6.38 33.30
C GLY A 57 10.69 -7.39 32.22
N LYS A 58 9.86 -7.01 31.24
CA LYS A 58 9.55 -7.88 30.09
C LYS A 58 10.70 -7.90 29.07
N SER A 59 10.84 -9.03 28.37
CA SER A 59 11.64 -9.09 27.15
C SER A 59 10.94 -8.26 26.06
N THR A 60 11.56 -7.18 25.62
CA THR A 60 10.94 -6.25 24.68
C THR A 60 11.70 -6.17 23.38
N ARG A 61 10.93 -6.01 22.30
CA ARG A 61 11.45 -5.69 20.97
C ARG A 61 10.49 -4.73 20.28
N TRP A 62 10.99 -3.59 19.81
CA TRP A 62 10.26 -2.71 18.92
C TRP A 62 10.95 -2.68 17.56
N VAL A 63 10.29 -3.26 16.55
CA VAL A 63 10.87 -3.46 15.23
C VAL A 63 10.63 -2.20 14.41
N LEU A 64 11.72 -1.60 13.95
CA LEU A 64 11.73 -0.50 12.98
C LEU A 64 11.65 -1.06 11.57
N GLY A 65 10.90 -0.37 10.70
CA GLY A 65 10.88 -0.68 9.29
C GLY A 65 10.42 0.50 8.45
N THR A 66 10.71 0.45 7.15
CA THR A 66 10.24 1.39 6.14
C THR A 66 9.58 0.65 4.99
N ASP A 67 8.61 1.28 4.33
CA ASP A 67 7.88 0.68 3.21
C ASP A 67 8.28 1.33 1.88
N HIS A 68 8.51 0.50 0.86
CA HIS A 68 8.84 0.93 -0.49
C HIS A 68 7.70 1.67 -1.22
N ALA A 69 6.47 1.58 -0.73
CA ALA A 69 5.26 2.25 -1.23
C ALA A 69 4.96 2.10 -2.74
N GLY A 70 5.75 1.34 -3.48
CA GLY A 70 5.53 0.94 -4.87
C GLY A 70 5.17 2.10 -5.81
N ILE A 71 3.91 2.15 -6.26
CA ILE A 71 3.42 3.13 -7.25
C ILE A 71 3.63 4.57 -6.79
N ALA A 72 3.40 4.87 -5.51
CA ALA A 72 3.54 6.23 -4.98
C ALA A 72 4.99 6.73 -5.06
N THR A 73 5.98 5.90 -4.71
CA THR A 73 7.40 6.22 -4.86
C THR A 73 7.76 6.45 -6.33
N GLN A 74 7.29 5.57 -7.23
CA GLN A 74 7.53 5.73 -8.67
C GLN A 74 6.95 7.03 -9.21
N MET A 75 5.77 7.46 -8.76
CA MET A 75 5.16 8.74 -9.15
C MET A 75 6.00 9.95 -8.72
N LEU A 76 6.61 9.89 -7.53
CA LEU A 76 7.45 10.97 -7.03
C LEU A 76 8.76 11.04 -7.81
N VAL A 77 9.38 9.91 -8.10
CA VAL A 77 10.57 9.82 -8.93
C VAL A 77 10.29 10.33 -10.35
N GLU A 78 9.14 9.97 -10.95
CA GLU A 78 8.72 10.52 -12.24
C GLU A 78 8.67 12.06 -12.22
N ARG A 79 8.02 12.64 -11.19
CA ARG A 79 7.93 14.10 -11.01
C ARG A 79 9.31 14.75 -10.82
N GLN A 80 10.22 14.10 -10.11
CA GLN A 80 11.57 14.58 -9.92
C GLN A 80 12.34 14.62 -11.26
N ILE A 81 12.24 13.58 -12.05
CA ILE A 81 12.88 13.49 -13.38
C ILE A 81 12.28 14.52 -14.33
N GLU A 82 10.95 14.74 -14.28
CA GLU A 82 10.28 15.80 -15.06
C GLU A 82 10.77 17.20 -14.70
N ALA A 83 10.95 17.47 -13.40
CA ALA A 83 11.48 18.74 -12.95
C ALA A 83 12.92 19.00 -13.42
N GLN A 84 13.66 17.96 -13.79
CA GLN A 84 14.99 18.03 -14.37
C GLN A 84 15.00 18.24 -15.90
N GLY A 85 13.83 18.43 -16.52
CA GLY A 85 13.68 18.80 -17.93
C GLY A 85 13.29 17.67 -18.89
N GLN A 86 12.90 16.52 -18.39
CA GLN A 86 12.31 15.45 -19.22
C GLN A 86 10.78 15.52 -19.15
N ASN A 87 10.12 15.69 -20.30
CA ASN A 87 8.69 15.99 -20.32
C ASN A 87 7.81 14.71 -20.42
N ARG A 88 7.12 14.39 -19.34
CA ARG A 88 6.19 13.25 -19.26
C ARG A 88 4.88 13.50 -20.01
N HIS A 89 4.40 14.75 -20.05
CA HIS A 89 3.05 15.06 -20.56
C HIS A 89 2.88 14.73 -22.03
N ASP A 90 3.95 14.74 -22.81
CA ASP A 90 3.90 14.47 -24.25
C ASP A 90 3.93 12.97 -24.60
N LEU A 91 4.31 12.12 -23.65
CA LEU A 91 4.63 10.71 -23.91
C LEU A 91 3.67 9.70 -23.25
N GLY A 92 2.98 10.10 -22.20
CA GLY A 92 2.29 9.16 -21.33
C GLY A 92 3.25 8.34 -20.43
N ARG A 93 2.74 7.84 -19.32
CA ARG A 93 3.54 7.27 -18.23
C ARG A 93 4.40 6.07 -18.63
N GLU A 94 3.84 5.14 -19.38
CA GLU A 94 4.55 3.94 -19.78
C GLU A 94 5.68 4.26 -20.77
N LYS A 95 5.39 5.11 -21.75
CA LYS A 95 6.35 5.51 -22.77
C LYS A 95 7.49 6.35 -22.16
N PHE A 96 7.19 7.20 -21.19
CA PHE A 96 8.18 7.96 -20.44
C PHE A 96 9.19 7.05 -19.72
N ARG A 97 8.71 6.00 -19.05
CA ARG A 97 9.58 5.02 -18.39
C ARG A 97 10.44 4.23 -19.37
N LEU A 98 9.89 3.92 -20.54
CA LEU A 98 10.61 3.20 -21.60
C LEU A 98 11.71 4.08 -22.25
N GLU A 99 11.46 5.38 -22.42
CA GLU A 99 12.45 6.29 -23.00
C GLU A 99 13.63 6.58 -22.07
N ILE A 100 13.38 6.70 -20.76
CA ILE A 100 14.46 6.81 -19.76
C ILE A 100 15.26 5.50 -19.72
N GLY A 101 14.61 4.38 -19.99
CA GLY A 101 15.11 3.03 -19.78
C GLY A 101 14.75 2.49 -18.40
N ARG A 102 14.28 1.24 -18.36
CA ARG A 102 13.84 0.59 -17.13
C ARG A 102 14.89 0.64 -16.02
N ASP A 103 16.13 0.31 -16.37
CA ASP A 103 17.20 0.19 -15.38
C ASP A 103 17.50 1.53 -14.72
N LYS A 104 17.65 2.59 -15.51
CA LYS A 104 17.85 3.95 -14.99
C LYS A 104 16.69 4.45 -14.13
N PHE A 105 15.46 4.08 -14.48
CA PHE A 105 14.30 4.44 -13.68
C PHE A 105 14.30 3.68 -12.35
N VAL A 106 14.63 2.41 -12.36
CA VAL A 106 14.78 1.59 -11.14
C VAL A 106 15.90 2.13 -10.25
N ASP A 107 17.05 2.47 -10.82
CA ASP A 107 18.17 3.08 -10.09
C ASP A 107 17.74 4.40 -9.42
N ALA A 108 17.02 5.27 -10.14
CA ALA A 108 16.47 6.50 -9.57
C ALA A 108 15.46 6.23 -8.42
N CYS A 109 14.67 5.17 -8.51
CA CYS A 109 13.79 4.76 -7.41
C CYS A 109 14.58 4.27 -6.19
N TRP A 110 15.70 3.56 -6.39
CA TRP A 110 16.57 3.16 -5.29
C TRP A 110 17.28 4.35 -4.65
N ASP A 111 17.79 5.30 -5.44
CA ASP A 111 18.40 6.54 -4.91
C ASP A 111 17.41 7.32 -4.04
N TRP A 112 16.18 7.49 -4.52
CA TRP A 112 15.09 8.08 -3.74
C TRP A 112 14.83 7.33 -2.44
N THR A 113 14.75 6.01 -2.50
CA THR A 113 14.48 5.15 -1.34
C THR A 113 15.57 5.27 -0.28
N HIS A 114 16.84 5.28 -0.68
CA HIS A 114 17.97 5.45 0.23
C HIS A 114 17.96 6.84 0.88
N GLU A 115 17.68 7.89 0.12
CA GLU A 115 17.61 9.24 0.66
C GLU A 115 16.48 9.39 1.68
N TYR A 116 15.26 9.07 1.30
CA TYR A 116 14.09 9.30 2.16
C TYR A 116 13.98 8.28 3.28
N GLY A 117 14.38 7.05 3.10
CA GLY A 117 14.50 6.05 4.17
C GLY A 117 15.44 6.53 5.27
N GLY A 118 16.61 7.05 4.90
CA GLY A 118 17.56 7.64 5.84
C GLY A 118 17.00 8.84 6.60
N ILE A 119 16.25 9.73 5.93
CA ILE A 119 15.58 10.88 6.56
C ILE A 119 14.54 10.41 7.58
N ILE A 120 13.71 9.41 7.25
CA ILE A 120 12.69 8.85 8.14
C ILE A 120 13.33 8.30 9.40
N VAL A 121 14.34 7.46 9.27
CA VAL A 121 15.05 6.86 10.41
C VAL A 121 15.65 7.94 11.32
N GLU A 122 16.25 8.97 10.73
CA GLU A 122 16.82 10.09 11.49
C GLU A 122 15.73 10.91 12.23
N GLN A 123 14.55 11.08 11.61
CA GLN A 123 13.42 11.73 12.27
C GLN A 123 12.91 10.90 13.48
N ILE A 124 12.81 9.57 13.35
CA ILE A 124 12.44 8.66 14.43
C ILE A 124 13.47 8.74 15.58
N LYS A 125 14.77 8.80 15.25
CA LYS A 125 15.82 9.01 16.23
C LYS A 125 15.65 10.34 16.97
N ARG A 126 15.39 11.43 16.26
CA ARG A 126 15.19 12.77 16.86
C ARG A 126 13.96 12.86 17.73
N MET A 127 12.92 12.12 17.45
CA MET A 127 11.76 11.98 18.32
C MET A 127 12.10 11.24 19.61
N GLY A 128 13.23 10.55 19.68
CA GLY A 128 13.66 9.78 20.83
C GLY A 128 12.98 8.43 20.97
N CYS A 129 12.42 7.91 19.90
CA CYS A 129 11.78 6.60 19.85
C CYS A 129 12.76 5.49 20.23
N SER A 130 12.34 4.57 21.09
CA SER A 130 13.20 3.51 21.62
C SER A 130 13.16 2.22 20.76
N VAL A 131 13.24 2.38 19.45
CA VAL A 131 13.28 1.28 18.48
C VAL A 131 14.67 0.66 18.39
N ASP A 132 14.74 -0.57 17.93
CA ASP A 132 16.00 -1.27 17.65
C ASP A 132 16.53 -0.85 16.27
N PHE A 133 17.38 0.19 16.25
CA PHE A 133 17.95 0.75 15.01
C PHE A 133 18.95 -0.16 14.32
N ASP A 134 19.52 -1.15 15.00
CA ASP A 134 20.47 -2.08 14.38
C ASP A 134 19.77 -3.19 13.58
N ASN A 135 18.48 -3.38 13.80
CA ASN A 135 17.66 -4.39 13.15
C ASN A 135 16.51 -3.76 12.35
N GLU A 136 16.79 -2.65 11.68
CA GLU A 136 15.86 -2.04 10.73
C GLU A 136 15.47 -3.04 9.63
N ARG A 137 14.22 -2.96 9.17
CA ARG A 137 13.68 -3.75 8.07
C ARG A 137 13.13 -2.86 6.97
N PHE A 138 13.36 -3.28 5.75
CA PHE A 138 12.75 -2.67 4.57
C PHE A 138 11.87 -3.69 3.86
N THR A 139 10.71 -3.29 3.36
CA THR A 139 9.74 -4.23 2.78
C THR A 139 10.24 -4.95 1.53
N MET A 140 11.33 -4.49 0.90
CA MET A 140 12.00 -5.18 -0.22
C MET A 140 13.31 -5.88 0.16
N ASP A 141 13.64 -6.01 1.46
CA ASP A 141 14.75 -6.85 1.89
C ASP A 141 14.60 -8.28 1.35
N GLU A 142 15.70 -8.91 0.97
CA GLU A 142 15.69 -10.25 0.37
C GLU A 142 15.03 -11.30 1.27
N ASP A 143 15.35 -11.30 2.57
CA ASP A 143 14.76 -12.22 3.54
C ASP A 143 13.24 -11.98 3.67
N TYR A 144 12.82 -10.71 3.63
CA TYR A 144 11.41 -10.33 3.71
C TYR A 144 10.65 -10.76 2.46
N ALA A 145 11.23 -10.53 1.30
CA ALA A 145 10.68 -10.97 0.01
C ALA A 145 10.54 -12.49 -0.08
N GLN A 146 11.51 -13.24 0.46
CA GLN A 146 11.42 -14.71 0.54
C GLN A 146 10.29 -15.16 1.46
N ALA A 147 10.14 -14.53 2.63
CA ALA A 147 9.06 -14.84 3.57
C ALA A 147 7.68 -14.60 2.95
N VAL A 148 7.50 -13.47 2.27
CA VAL A 148 6.25 -13.13 1.56
C VAL A 148 5.94 -14.16 0.48
N ARG A 149 6.92 -14.51 -0.35
CA ARG A 149 6.75 -15.54 -1.40
C ARG A 149 6.38 -16.90 -0.81
N LYS A 150 7.02 -17.29 0.30
CA LYS A 150 6.71 -18.54 0.97
C LYS A 150 5.27 -18.58 1.46
N VAL A 151 4.82 -17.55 2.18
CA VAL A 151 3.44 -17.45 2.69
C VAL A 151 2.42 -17.49 1.54
N PHE A 152 2.70 -16.77 0.43
CA PHE A 152 1.84 -16.79 -0.75
C PHE A 152 1.71 -18.21 -1.32
N CYS A 153 2.82 -18.94 -1.46
CA CYS A 153 2.80 -20.31 -1.95
C CYS A 153 2.05 -21.26 -0.99
N ASP A 154 2.29 -21.13 0.31
CA ASP A 154 1.60 -21.95 1.32
C ASP A 154 0.08 -21.74 1.23
N TRP A 155 -0.38 -20.49 1.19
CA TRP A 155 -1.81 -20.18 1.05
C TRP A 155 -2.44 -20.66 -0.25
N TYR A 156 -1.67 -20.65 -1.35
CA TYR A 156 -2.14 -21.22 -2.60
C TYR A 156 -2.32 -22.75 -2.50
N HIS A 157 -1.36 -23.45 -1.89
CA HIS A 157 -1.45 -24.90 -1.67
C HIS A 157 -2.58 -25.26 -0.70
N ASP A 158 -2.83 -24.44 0.31
CA ASP A 158 -3.92 -24.61 1.26
C ASP A 158 -5.30 -24.25 0.69
N GLY A 159 -5.36 -23.76 -0.56
CA GLY A 159 -6.59 -23.36 -1.22
C GLY A 159 -7.20 -22.06 -0.71
N LEU A 160 -6.48 -21.29 0.11
CA LEU A 160 -6.95 -20.01 0.67
C LEU A 160 -6.95 -18.89 -0.36
N ILE A 161 -6.06 -18.94 -1.34
CA ILE A 161 -6.01 -18.01 -2.46
C ILE A 161 -6.11 -18.75 -3.79
N TYR A 162 -6.71 -18.09 -4.76
CA TYR A 162 -6.86 -18.62 -6.12
C TYR A 162 -6.83 -17.49 -7.14
N ARG A 163 -6.52 -17.84 -8.39
CA ARG A 163 -6.57 -16.90 -9.50
C ARG A 163 -8.01 -16.77 -10.02
N GLY A 164 -8.57 -15.58 -10.01
CA GLY A 164 -9.92 -15.31 -10.51
C GLY A 164 -10.00 -13.95 -11.21
N LYS A 165 -11.08 -13.77 -11.99
CA LYS A 165 -11.43 -12.47 -12.58
C LYS A 165 -12.35 -11.74 -11.61
N ARG A 166 -12.07 -10.47 -11.34
CA ARG A 166 -12.87 -9.57 -10.48
C ARG A 166 -13.03 -8.23 -11.17
N ILE A 167 -14.14 -7.55 -10.91
CA ILE A 167 -14.30 -6.15 -11.27
C ILE A 167 -13.46 -5.33 -10.29
N VAL A 168 -12.65 -4.42 -10.82
CA VAL A 168 -11.78 -3.54 -10.03
C VAL A 168 -11.92 -2.10 -10.53
N ASN A 169 -11.66 -1.13 -9.66
CA ASN A 169 -11.49 0.25 -10.08
C ASN A 169 -10.20 0.35 -10.91
N TRP A 170 -10.29 0.96 -12.07
CA TRP A 170 -9.18 1.11 -13.00
C TRP A 170 -8.93 2.56 -13.33
N CYS A 171 -7.69 3.03 -13.14
CA CYS A 171 -7.26 4.35 -13.56
C CYS A 171 -6.65 4.30 -14.97
N PRO A 172 -7.30 4.88 -15.99
CA PRO A 172 -6.77 4.87 -17.36
C PRO A 172 -5.51 5.74 -17.52
N ASN A 173 -5.33 6.74 -16.66
CA ASN A 173 -4.14 7.59 -16.68
C ASN A 173 -2.92 6.87 -16.08
N CYS A 174 -3.11 6.16 -14.96
CA CYS A 174 -2.05 5.39 -14.31
C CYS A 174 -1.86 4.01 -14.94
N THR A 175 -2.81 3.54 -15.76
CA THR A 175 -2.84 2.18 -16.34
C THR A 175 -2.70 1.08 -15.28
N THR A 176 -3.39 1.26 -14.15
CA THR A 176 -3.34 0.33 -13.02
C THR A 176 -4.69 0.24 -12.31
N ALA A 177 -4.92 -0.87 -11.61
CA ALA A 177 -5.99 -0.95 -10.62
C ALA A 177 -5.69 0.00 -9.45
N ILE A 178 -6.76 0.55 -8.87
CA ILE A 178 -6.71 1.38 -7.67
C ILE A 178 -7.61 0.78 -6.60
N SER A 179 -7.32 1.06 -5.33
CA SER A 179 -8.15 0.64 -4.21
C SER A 179 -9.45 1.45 -4.13
N ASP A 180 -10.42 0.97 -3.37
CA ASP A 180 -11.67 1.70 -3.15
C ASP A 180 -11.44 3.04 -2.44
N ASP A 181 -10.45 3.11 -1.56
CA ASP A 181 -10.08 4.34 -0.83
C ASP A 181 -9.42 5.40 -1.73
N GLU A 182 -8.84 4.99 -2.86
CA GLU A 182 -8.25 5.88 -3.86
C GLU A 182 -9.26 6.36 -4.91
N ALA A 183 -10.46 5.76 -4.95
CA ALA A 183 -11.50 6.11 -5.89
C ALA A 183 -12.29 7.31 -5.36
N GLU A 184 -12.17 8.46 -6.02
CA GLU A 184 -12.97 9.63 -5.72
C GLU A 184 -14.35 9.50 -6.35
N TYR A 185 -15.39 9.64 -5.52
CA TYR A 185 -16.78 9.58 -5.98
C TYR A 185 -17.30 10.99 -6.22
N LYS A 186 -18.00 11.14 -7.33
CA LYS A 186 -18.65 12.40 -7.71
C LYS A 186 -20.09 12.15 -8.11
N ASP A 187 -21.00 12.95 -7.56
CA ASP A 187 -22.40 12.91 -7.94
C ASP A 187 -22.59 13.50 -9.35
N GLU A 188 -23.14 12.71 -10.25
CA GLU A 188 -23.47 13.12 -11.61
C GLU A 188 -24.95 12.87 -11.91
N LYS A 189 -25.56 13.78 -12.66
CA LYS A 189 -26.93 13.59 -13.15
C LYS A 189 -26.90 12.49 -14.23
N GLY A 190 -27.51 11.36 -13.93
CA GLY A 190 -27.63 10.22 -14.82
C GLY A 190 -29.09 9.90 -15.16
N HIS A 191 -29.27 8.87 -15.95
CA HIS A 191 -30.56 8.31 -16.29
C HIS A 191 -30.62 6.84 -15.90
N LEU A 192 -31.82 6.37 -15.59
CA LEU A 192 -32.09 4.94 -15.42
C LEU A 192 -32.76 4.41 -16.68
N TRP A 193 -32.02 3.57 -17.40
CA TRP A 193 -32.45 3.01 -18.67
C TRP A 193 -33.19 1.69 -18.43
N HIS A 194 -34.39 1.53 -19.00
CA HIS A 194 -35.20 0.33 -18.89
C HIS A 194 -35.09 -0.48 -20.19
N LEU A 195 -34.55 -1.69 -20.07
CA LEU A 195 -34.34 -2.62 -21.17
C LEU A 195 -35.35 -3.75 -21.07
N ARG A 196 -35.96 -4.17 -22.21
CA ARG A 196 -36.87 -5.28 -22.24
C ARG A 196 -36.19 -6.50 -22.85
N TYR A 197 -36.15 -7.58 -22.09
CA TYR A 197 -35.62 -8.85 -22.55
C TYR A 197 -36.79 -9.79 -22.83
N PRO A 198 -37.00 -10.22 -24.07
CA PRO A 198 -38.10 -11.10 -24.43
C PRO A 198 -37.94 -12.48 -23.79
N LEU A 199 -39.03 -13.06 -23.35
CA LEU A 199 -39.10 -14.42 -22.84
C LEU A 199 -39.30 -15.38 -24.01
N THR A 200 -38.73 -16.58 -23.93
CA THR A 200 -38.98 -17.66 -24.86
C THR A 200 -40.42 -18.16 -24.81
N GLU A 201 -40.99 -18.15 -23.59
CA GLU A 201 -42.39 -18.47 -23.33
C GLU A 201 -42.97 -17.42 -22.39
N PRO A 202 -44.20 -16.90 -22.64
CA PRO A 202 -44.84 -15.96 -21.75
C PRO A 202 -45.13 -16.59 -20.39
N VAL A 203 -44.89 -15.83 -19.34
CA VAL A 203 -45.17 -16.20 -17.93
C VAL A 203 -46.22 -15.24 -17.38
N ASN A 204 -47.35 -15.76 -16.90
CA ASN A 204 -48.46 -14.97 -16.35
C ASN A 204 -48.94 -13.85 -17.31
N GLY A 205 -48.89 -14.07 -18.62
CA GLY A 205 -49.31 -13.06 -19.64
C GLY A 205 -48.26 -12.00 -19.94
N GLN A 206 -47.06 -12.09 -19.38
CA GLN A 206 -45.92 -11.24 -19.71
C GLN A 206 -45.01 -11.99 -20.71
N ASP A 207 -44.59 -11.32 -21.77
CA ASP A 207 -43.70 -11.85 -22.82
C ASP A 207 -42.27 -11.27 -22.74
N TYR A 208 -42.00 -10.43 -21.75
CA TYR A 208 -40.66 -9.83 -21.49
C TYR A 208 -40.41 -9.59 -20.02
N ILE A 209 -39.12 -9.48 -19.66
CA ILE A 209 -38.64 -8.99 -18.37
C ILE A 209 -38.02 -7.61 -18.57
N VAL A 210 -38.29 -6.69 -17.65
CA VAL A 210 -37.70 -5.36 -17.62
C VAL A 210 -36.52 -5.33 -16.67
N VAL A 211 -35.36 -4.93 -17.16
CA VAL A 211 -34.15 -4.68 -16.38
C VAL A 211 -33.83 -3.19 -16.44
N ALA A 212 -33.42 -2.59 -15.35
CA ALA A 212 -33.03 -1.19 -15.29
C ALA A 212 -31.54 -1.04 -14.99
N THR A 213 -30.87 -0.16 -15.70
CA THR A 213 -29.43 0.12 -15.50
C THR A 213 -29.14 1.61 -15.72
N THR A 214 -28.12 2.10 -15.02
CA THR A 214 -27.54 3.42 -15.26
C THR A 214 -26.47 3.42 -16.36
N ARG A 215 -26.04 2.24 -16.81
CA ARG A 215 -25.01 2.03 -17.84
C ARG A 215 -25.53 1.13 -18.96
N PRO A 216 -26.23 1.68 -19.95
CA PRO A 216 -26.88 0.90 -21.01
C PRO A 216 -25.89 0.16 -21.92
N GLU A 217 -24.63 0.61 -21.97
CA GLU A 217 -23.55 -0.05 -22.72
C GLU A 217 -23.24 -1.47 -22.22
N THR A 218 -23.57 -1.79 -20.97
CA THR A 218 -23.38 -3.14 -20.41
C THR A 218 -24.28 -4.20 -21.06
N MET A 219 -25.39 -3.77 -21.68
CA MET A 219 -26.31 -4.65 -22.41
C MET A 219 -25.61 -5.53 -23.46
N LEU A 220 -24.55 -5.02 -24.07
CA LEU A 220 -23.80 -5.77 -25.11
C LEU A 220 -23.05 -6.98 -24.54
N GLY A 221 -22.87 -7.05 -23.23
CA GLY A 221 -22.23 -8.17 -22.53
C GLY A 221 -23.20 -9.10 -21.81
N ASP A 222 -24.51 -8.83 -21.86
CA ASP A 222 -25.51 -9.61 -21.12
C ASP A 222 -25.69 -11.00 -21.74
N THR A 223 -25.61 -12.03 -20.91
CA THR A 223 -25.79 -13.44 -21.29
C THR A 223 -26.97 -14.11 -20.59
N GLY A 224 -27.58 -13.44 -19.64
CA GLY A 224 -28.73 -13.96 -18.90
C GLY A 224 -29.28 -12.93 -17.92
N VAL A 225 -30.51 -13.15 -17.49
CA VAL A 225 -31.21 -12.35 -16.46
C VAL A 225 -31.54 -13.24 -15.27
N ALA A 226 -31.10 -12.83 -14.08
CA ALA A 226 -31.43 -13.51 -12.84
C ALA A 226 -32.60 -12.78 -12.13
N VAL A 227 -33.54 -13.52 -11.62
CA VAL A 227 -34.67 -13.02 -10.84
C VAL A 227 -34.69 -13.68 -9.47
N SER A 228 -35.27 -13.00 -8.47
CA SER A 228 -35.51 -13.63 -7.17
C SER A 228 -36.58 -14.70 -7.31
N PRO A 229 -36.41 -15.88 -6.67
CA PRO A 229 -37.41 -16.96 -6.65
C PRO A 229 -38.72 -16.53 -5.99
#